data_575cbde07f9e82e5d4b55a6690bb02be
#
_entry.id   575cbde07f9e82e5d4b55a6690bb02be
#
_cell.length_a   1.000
_cell.length_b   1.000
_cell.length_c   1.000
_cell.angle_alpha   90.00
_cell.angle_beta   90.00
_cell.angle_gamma   90.00
#
_symmetry.space_group_name_H-M   'P 1'
#
loop_
_entity.id
_entity.type
_entity.pdbx_description
1 polymer ?
#
loop_
_entity_poly.entity_id
_entity_poly.type
_entity_poly.pdbx_seq_one_letter_code
_entity_poly.pdbx_strand_id
1 'polypeptide(L)'
;TMEGSFETHFPEVVKFVDKNYRTKANKKSRAIAGLSMGGFHSLHISKQYPDMFNYVGLFSAAIMPGKNATSPIYQDMEKKLATQFAKKPALYWIAIGKTDFLYKANVEYRKLLDEKGYPYEYFENEGGHIWRNWRIYLTEFVPRLFK
;
A
#
# COMPACT_ATOMS: atom_id res chain seq x y z
N THR A 1 14.49 -5.85 2.17
CA THR A 1 14.81 -5.85 3.62
C THR A 1 13.88 -4.90 4.34
N MET A 2 13.57 -5.17 5.60
CA MET A 2 12.74 -4.31 6.47
C MET A 2 13.62 -3.37 7.31
N GLU A 3 14.52 -2.67 6.67
CA GLU A 3 15.46 -1.72 7.31
C GLU A 3 14.99 -0.27 7.21
N GLY A 4 13.99 0.00 6.37
CA GLY A 4 13.42 1.32 6.18
C GLY A 4 14.18 2.21 5.18
N SER A 5 15.36 1.81 4.75
CA SER A 5 16.17 2.58 3.82
C SER A 5 15.48 2.76 2.46
N PHE A 6 14.94 1.68 1.90
CA PHE A 6 14.21 1.73 0.63
C PHE A 6 13.03 2.69 0.68
N GLU A 7 12.19 2.58 1.71
CA GLU A 7 11.01 3.44 1.85
C GLU A 7 11.38 4.90 2.09
N THR A 8 12.42 5.14 2.90
CA THR A 8 12.88 6.50 3.22
C THR A 8 13.40 7.23 1.99
N HIS A 9 14.10 6.53 1.09
CA HIS A 9 14.66 7.11 -0.14
C HIS A 9 13.71 7.05 -1.35
N PHE A 10 12.54 6.43 -1.21
CA PHE A 10 11.58 6.31 -2.32
C PHE A 10 11.16 7.66 -2.94
N PRO A 11 11.01 8.76 -2.18
CA PRO A 11 10.75 10.07 -2.78
C PRO A 11 11.79 10.54 -3.79
N GLU A 12 13.04 10.09 -3.67
CA GLU A 12 14.10 10.41 -4.64
C GLU A 12 13.84 9.73 -5.99
N VAL A 13 13.31 8.51 -5.98
CA VAL A 13 12.88 7.81 -7.20
C VAL A 13 11.78 8.59 -7.90
N VAL A 14 10.77 9.05 -7.15
CA VAL A 14 9.66 9.86 -7.68
C VAL A 14 10.20 11.15 -8.30
N LYS A 15 11.07 11.86 -7.59
CA LYS A 15 11.71 13.10 -8.08
C LYS A 15 12.53 12.85 -9.35
N PHE A 16 13.29 11.75 -9.40
CA PHE A 16 14.08 11.37 -10.56
C PHE A 16 13.18 11.13 -11.77
N VAL A 17 12.10 10.37 -11.60
CA VAL A 17 11.16 10.08 -12.68
C VAL A 17 10.47 11.36 -13.16
N ASP A 18 9.99 12.22 -12.26
CA ASP A 18 9.33 13.48 -12.61
C ASP A 18 10.28 14.45 -13.33
N LYS A 19 11.58 14.42 -13.00
CA LYS A 19 12.59 15.27 -13.65
C LYS A 19 12.96 14.81 -15.06
N ASN A 20 12.97 13.50 -15.29
CA ASN A 20 13.56 12.91 -16.51
C ASN A 20 12.52 12.44 -17.53
N TYR A 21 11.24 12.33 -17.13
CA TYR A 21 10.17 11.82 -17.99
C TYR A 21 8.97 12.77 -17.99
N ARG A 22 8.14 12.67 -19.00
CA ARG A 22 6.90 13.45 -19.14
C ARG A 22 5.83 12.90 -18.22
N THR A 23 5.88 13.25 -16.96
CA THR A 23 4.89 12.84 -15.93
C THR A 23 3.95 13.99 -15.61
N LYS A 24 2.81 13.63 -14.99
CA LYS A 24 1.95 14.58 -14.26
C LYS A 24 2.41 14.57 -12.81
N ALA A 25 3.32 15.47 -12.43
CA ALA A 25 4.02 15.51 -11.15
C ALA A 25 3.13 16.00 -9.99
N ASN A 26 2.02 15.33 -9.74
CA ASN A 26 1.10 15.65 -8.64
C ASN A 26 0.48 14.38 -8.03
N LYS A 27 -0.01 14.47 -6.78
CA LYS A 27 -0.63 13.38 -6.03
C LYS A 27 -1.76 12.69 -6.80
N LYS A 28 -2.66 13.45 -7.44
CA LYS A 28 -3.84 12.91 -8.14
C LYS A 28 -3.47 11.99 -9.31
N SER A 29 -2.28 12.14 -9.82
CA SER A 29 -1.76 11.38 -10.97
C SER A 29 -0.76 10.29 -10.59
N ARG A 30 -0.66 9.95 -9.29
CA ARG A 30 0.25 8.89 -8.82
C ARG A 30 -0.49 7.81 -8.07
N ALA A 31 -0.15 6.57 -8.40
CA ALA A 31 -0.55 5.37 -7.69
C ALA A 31 0.69 4.64 -7.17
N ILE A 32 0.55 3.95 -6.06
CA ILE A 32 1.53 2.99 -5.55
C ILE A 32 0.83 1.67 -5.28
N ALA A 33 1.40 0.58 -5.74
CA ALA A 33 0.89 -0.76 -5.48
C ALA A 33 2.02 -1.77 -5.39
N GLY A 34 1.77 -2.86 -4.69
CA GLY A 34 2.75 -3.94 -4.59
C GLY A 34 2.16 -5.22 -4.05
N LEU A 35 2.81 -6.33 -4.40
CA LEU A 35 2.46 -7.67 -3.91
C LEU A 35 3.41 -8.09 -2.78
N SER A 36 2.91 -8.83 -1.80
CA SER A 36 3.71 -9.42 -0.72
C SER A 36 4.58 -8.38 0.00
N MET A 37 5.90 -8.49 -0.07
CA MET A 37 6.87 -7.50 0.41
C MET A 37 6.69 -6.13 -0.30
N GLY A 38 6.35 -6.11 -1.59
CA GLY A 38 6.01 -4.88 -2.32
C GLY A 38 4.76 -4.20 -1.76
N GLY A 39 3.78 -4.99 -1.28
CA GLY A 39 2.63 -4.47 -0.55
C GLY A 39 3.02 -3.85 0.80
N PHE A 40 3.95 -4.46 1.53
CA PHE A 40 4.55 -3.89 2.74
C PHE A 40 5.21 -2.53 2.44
N HIS A 41 6.04 -2.45 1.39
CA HIS A 41 6.66 -1.19 1.01
C HIS A 41 5.62 -0.14 0.61
N SER A 42 4.62 -0.51 -0.17
CA SER A 42 3.54 0.40 -0.61
C SER A 42 2.74 0.96 0.58
N LEU A 43 2.43 0.11 1.56
CA LEU A 43 1.79 0.51 2.82
C LEU A 43 2.63 1.58 3.55
N HIS A 44 3.91 1.27 3.79
CA HIS A 44 4.75 2.12 4.62
C HIS A 44 5.16 3.42 3.91
N ILE A 45 5.40 3.39 2.60
CA ILE A 45 5.69 4.58 1.80
C ILE A 45 4.46 5.49 1.75
N SER A 46 3.27 4.96 1.44
CA SER A 46 2.08 5.78 1.29
C SER A 46 1.64 6.47 2.58
N LYS A 47 1.75 5.80 3.73
CA LYS A 47 1.44 6.41 5.03
C LYS A 47 2.51 7.40 5.51
N GLN A 48 3.77 7.20 5.13
CA GLN A 48 4.86 8.11 5.47
C GLN A 48 4.81 9.38 4.62
N TYR A 49 4.41 9.25 3.36
CA TYR A 49 4.33 10.34 2.39
C TYR A 49 2.89 10.51 1.86
N PRO A 50 1.92 10.93 2.70
CA PRO A 50 0.49 10.89 2.39
C PRO A 50 0.07 11.89 1.30
N ASP A 51 0.92 12.85 0.96
CA ASP A 51 0.70 13.81 -0.12
C ASP A 51 1.32 13.36 -1.47
N MET A 52 1.92 12.16 -1.50
CA MET A 52 2.62 11.68 -2.71
C MET A 52 1.74 10.85 -3.63
N PHE A 53 0.87 9.99 -3.06
CA PHE A 53 0.05 9.03 -3.81
C PHE A 53 -1.42 9.18 -3.47
N ASN A 54 -2.28 9.19 -4.50
CA ASN A 54 -3.73 9.24 -4.34
C ASN A 54 -4.40 7.87 -4.42
N TYR A 55 -3.69 6.88 -4.92
CA TYR A 55 -4.16 5.51 -5.12
C TYR A 55 -3.15 4.55 -4.50
N VAL A 56 -3.65 3.65 -3.66
CA VAL A 56 -2.82 2.66 -2.95
C VAL A 56 -3.40 1.27 -3.20
N GLY A 57 -2.57 0.34 -3.65
CA GLY A 57 -2.94 -1.06 -3.87
C GLY A 57 -2.07 -2.02 -3.05
N LEU A 58 -2.69 -2.81 -2.20
CA LEU A 58 -2.04 -3.81 -1.34
C LEU A 58 -2.46 -5.21 -1.79
N PHE A 59 -1.57 -5.92 -2.48
CA PHE A 59 -1.84 -7.23 -3.05
C PHE A 59 -1.16 -8.31 -2.21
N SER A 60 -1.93 -9.15 -1.52
CA SER A 60 -1.37 -10.14 -0.59
C SER A 60 -0.25 -9.54 0.28
N ALA A 61 -0.48 -8.36 0.82
CA ALA A 61 0.57 -7.57 1.44
C ALA A 61 1.04 -8.17 2.77
N ALA A 62 2.34 -8.20 2.99
CA ALA A 62 2.89 -8.28 4.33
C ALA A 62 2.57 -6.96 5.04
N ILE A 63 1.96 -7.01 6.21
CA ILE A 63 1.46 -5.81 6.90
C ILE A 63 2.43 -5.33 7.97
N MET A 64 2.86 -6.25 8.82
CA MET A 64 3.67 -5.90 9.99
C MET A 64 5.15 -5.96 9.69
N PRO A 65 5.92 -4.98 10.17
CA PRO A 65 7.37 -5.08 10.14
C PRO A 65 7.84 -6.24 11.02
N GLY A 66 9.00 -6.79 10.70
CA GLY A 66 9.63 -7.81 11.53
C GLY A 66 9.90 -7.30 12.95
N LYS A 67 9.98 -8.21 13.93
CA LYS A 67 10.17 -7.88 15.35
C LYS A 67 11.38 -6.96 15.62
N ASN A 68 12.39 -7.01 14.78
CA ASN A 68 13.62 -6.22 14.91
C ASN A 68 13.63 -4.96 14.03
N ALA A 69 12.51 -4.58 13.43
CA ALA A 69 12.43 -3.41 12.58
C ALA A 69 12.34 -2.14 13.42
N THR A 70 13.47 -1.44 13.55
CA THR A 70 13.62 -0.25 14.39
C THR A 70 13.46 1.07 13.64
N SER A 71 13.40 1.04 12.31
CA SER A 71 13.30 2.25 11.50
C SER A 71 12.08 3.09 11.87
N PRO A 72 12.22 4.43 12.00
CA PRO A 72 11.11 5.33 12.30
C PRO A 72 9.95 5.26 11.28
N ILE A 73 10.22 4.82 10.05
CA ILE A 73 9.20 4.68 9.01
C ILE A 73 8.15 3.63 9.38
N TYR A 74 8.51 2.64 10.19
CA TYR A 74 7.63 1.57 10.66
C TYR A 74 6.91 1.89 11.97
N GLN A 75 7.36 2.93 12.68
CA GLN A 75 6.77 3.31 13.96
C GLN A 75 5.50 4.15 13.75
N ASP A 76 4.72 4.32 14.83
CA ASP A 76 3.54 5.19 14.87
C ASP A 76 2.49 4.87 13.78
N MET A 77 2.23 3.58 13.54
CA MET A 77 1.32 3.10 12.49
C MET A 77 -0.02 3.84 12.51
N GLU A 78 -0.69 3.87 13.66
CA GLU A 78 -2.02 4.48 13.77
C GLU A 78 -2.01 5.98 13.49
N LYS A 79 -1.04 6.72 14.03
CA LYS A 79 -0.88 8.15 13.81
C LYS A 79 -0.64 8.48 12.34
N LYS A 80 0.22 7.71 11.68
CA LYS A 80 0.53 7.89 10.25
C LYS A 80 -0.65 7.54 9.36
N LEU A 81 -1.39 6.48 9.69
CA LEU A 81 -2.64 6.15 8.98
C LEU A 81 -3.69 7.25 9.15
N ALA A 82 -3.86 7.79 10.36
CA ALA A 82 -4.77 8.90 10.59
C ALA A 82 -4.43 10.11 9.70
N THR A 83 -3.14 10.45 9.60
CA THR A 83 -2.67 11.52 8.70
C THR A 83 -2.95 11.19 7.23
N GLN A 84 -2.67 9.95 6.80
CA GLN A 84 -2.92 9.51 5.42
C GLN A 84 -4.40 9.61 5.04
N PHE A 85 -5.30 9.10 5.89
CA PHE A 85 -6.74 9.11 5.60
C PHE A 85 -7.35 10.52 5.75
N ALA A 86 -6.80 11.39 6.60
CA ALA A 86 -7.15 12.82 6.62
C ALA A 86 -6.84 13.52 5.28
N LYS A 87 -5.83 13.06 4.54
CA LYS A 87 -5.49 13.54 3.20
C LYS A 87 -6.34 12.92 2.08
N LYS A 88 -7.32 12.08 2.43
CA LYS A 88 -8.35 11.52 1.55
C LYS A 88 -7.79 10.89 0.27
N PRO A 89 -7.06 9.77 0.34
CA PRO A 89 -6.69 9.05 -0.87
C PRO A 89 -7.95 8.68 -1.67
N ALA A 90 -7.90 8.81 -2.99
CA ALA A 90 -9.04 8.50 -3.85
C ALA A 90 -9.35 7.00 -3.88
N LEU A 91 -8.33 6.17 -3.67
CA LEU A 91 -8.49 4.71 -3.58
C LEU A 91 -7.47 4.14 -2.59
N TYR A 92 -7.96 3.35 -1.66
CA TYR A 92 -7.17 2.46 -0.82
C TYR A 92 -7.71 1.05 -1.02
N TRP A 93 -6.97 0.20 -1.74
CA TRP A 93 -7.46 -1.08 -2.22
C TRP A 93 -6.63 -2.23 -1.67
N ILE A 94 -7.32 -3.24 -1.14
CA ILE A 94 -6.70 -4.40 -0.49
C ILE A 94 -7.22 -5.66 -1.16
N ALA A 95 -6.32 -6.56 -1.56
CA ALA A 95 -6.70 -7.86 -2.12
C ALA A 95 -5.88 -8.99 -1.54
N ILE A 96 -6.54 -10.12 -1.27
CA ILE A 96 -5.91 -11.32 -0.76
C ILE A 96 -6.71 -12.58 -1.09
N GLY A 97 -6.01 -13.71 -1.24
CA GLY A 97 -6.63 -15.01 -1.40
C GLY A 97 -6.97 -15.66 -0.05
N LYS A 98 -8.06 -16.39 0.02
CA LYS A 98 -8.57 -17.02 1.26
C LYS A 98 -7.58 -17.99 1.92
N THR A 99 -6.71 -18.63 1.15
CA THR A 99 -5.70 -19.57 1.67
C THR A 99 -4.28 -19.00 1.64
N ASP A 100 -4.13 -17.69 1.48
CA ASP A 100 -2.85 -16.99 1.56
C ASP A 100 -2.35 -17.02 3.01
N PHE A 101 -1.07 -17.32 3.23
CA PHE A 101 -0.49 -17.37 4.58
C PHE A 101 -0.48 -16.00 5.28
N LEU A 102 -0.62 -14.90 4.52
CA LEU A 102 -0.77 -13.54 5.05
C LEU A 102 -2.23 -13.16 5.31
N TYR A 103 -3.19 -14.05 5.08
CA TYR A 103 -4.62 -13.77 5.20
C TYR A 103 -4.99 -13.21 6.57
N LYS A 104 -4.55 -13.87 7.65
CA LYS A 104 -4.84 -13.45 9.01
C LYS A 104 -4.34 -12.04 9.30
N ALA A 105 -3.11 -11.71 8.91
CA ALA A 105 -2.55 -10.37 9.10
C ALA A 105 -3.34 -9.29 8.34
N ASN A 106 -3.83 -9.62 7.14
CA ASN A 106 -4.68 -8.72 6.36
C ASN A 106 -6.08 -8.55 6.96
N VAL A 107 -6.65 -9.60 7.58
CA VAL A 107 -7.91 -9.50 8.34
C VAL A 107 -7.76 -8.55 9.52
N GLU A 108 -6.72 -8.70 10.33
CA GLU A 108 -6.44 -7.83 11.48
C GLU A 108 -6.22 -6.36 11.03
N TYR A 109 -5.53 -6.17 9.92
CA TYR A 109 -5.31 -4.84 9.38
C TYR A 109 -6.62 -4.18 8.91
N ARG A 110 -7.47 -4.90 8.19
CA ARG A 110 -8.80 -4.39 7.77
C ARG A 110 -9.67 -4.07 8.98
N LYS A 111 -9.63 -4.92 10.01
CA LYS A 111 -10.34 -4.65 11.27
C LYS A 111 -9.90 -3.31 11.89
N LEU A 112 -8.60 -3.02 11.92
CA LEU A 112 -8.09 -1.72 12.37
C LEU A 112 -8.66 -0.56 11.53
N LEU A 113 -8.69 -0.70 10.19
CA LEU A 113 -9.26 0.33 9.32
C LEU A 113 -10.75 0.53 9.56
N ASP A 114 -11.52 -0.56 9.75
CA ASP A 114 -12.95 -0.53 10.06
C ASP A 114 -13.22 0.16 11.41
N GLU A 115 -12.47 -0.17 12.45
CA GLU A 115 -12.57 0.43 13.78
C GLU A 115 -12.29 1.93 13.78
N LYS A 116 -11.42 2.40 12.89
CA LYS A 116 -11.09 3.82 12.71
C LYS A 116 -12.00 4.53 11.70
N GLY A 117 -12.89 3.81 11.02
CA GLY A 117 -13.75 4.36 9.98
C GLY A 117 -13.00 4.81 8.72
N TYR A 118 -11.86 4.22 8.42
CA TYR A 118 -11.08 4.55 7.23
C TYR A 118 -11.63 3.82 6.00
N PRO A 119 -11.98 4.54 4.91
CA PRO A 119 -12.55 3.92 3.73
C PRO A 119 -11.50 3.15 2.92
N TYR A 120 -11.85 1.94 2.54
CA TYR A 120 -11.06 1.12 1.61
C TYR A 120 -11.98 0.22 0.77
N GLU A 121 -11.48 -0.21 -0.39
CA GLU A 121 -12.10 -1.27 -1.18
C GLU A 121 -11.39 -2.60 -0.91
N TYR A 122 -12.14 -3.67 -0.85
CA TYR A 122 -11.62 -5.01 -0.58
C TYR A 122 -12.00 -5.99 -1.67
N PHE A 123 -11.03 -6.79 -2.09
CA PHE A 123 -11.22 -7.89 -3.01
C PHE A 123 -10.67 -9.19 -2.43
N GLU A 124 -11.46 -10.24 -2.47
CA GLU A 124 -11.07 -11.57 -1.99
C GLU A 124 -11.40 -12.62 -3.05
N ASN A 125 -10.49 -13.55 -3.26
CA ASN A 125 -10.73 -14.68 -4.14
C ASN A 125 -10.19 -15.98 -3.54
N GLU A 126 -10.48 -17.09 -4.22
CA GLU A 126 -9.94 -18.39 -3.85
C GLU A 126 -8.43 -18.48 -4.13
N GLY A 127 -7.75 -19.34 -3.36
CA GLY A 127 -6.33 -19.61 -3.52
C GLY A 127 -5.44 -18.80 -2.59
N GLY A 128 -4.15 -19.04 -2.72
CA GLY A 128 -3.12 -18.55 -1.81
C GLY A 128 -2.20 -17.51 -2.44
N HIS A 129 -0.96 -17.50 -1.96
CA HIS A 129 0.10 -16.57 -2.33
C HIS A 129 0.72 -16.92 -3.67
N ILE A 130 -0.01 -16.70 -4.78
CA ILE A 130 0.35 -17.18 -6.12
C ILE A 130 0.16 -16.13 -7.21
N TRP A 131 0.95 -16.25 -8.28
CA TRP A 131 0.94 -15.35 -9.43
C TRP A 131 -0.41 -15.20 -10.12
N ARG A 132 -1.22 -16.27 -10.18
CA ARG A 132 -2.57 -16.21 -10.74
C ARG A 132 -3.41 -15.14 -10.04
N ASN A 133 -3.38 -15.11 -8.70
CA ASN A 133 -4.13 -14.16 -7.90
C ASN A 133 -3.63 -12.74 -8.11
N TRP A 134 -2.32 -12.53 -8.12
CA TRP A 134 -1.75 -11.17 -8.30
C TRP A 134 -2.04 -10.58 -9.68
N ARG A 135 -2.10 -11.40 -10.73
CA ARG A 135 -2.57 -10.95 -12.05
C ARG A 135 -4.04 -10.53 -12.01
N ILE A 136 -4.90 -11.28 -11.32
CA ILE A 136 -6.30 -10.91 -11.12
C ILE A 136 -6.37 -9.57 -10.36
N TYR A 137 -5.61 -9.41 -9.28
CA TYR A 137 -5.60 -8.16 -8.51
C TYR A 137 -5.19 -6.96 -9.36
N LEU A 138 -4.20 -7.12 -10.20
CA LEU A 138 -3.77 -6.04 -11.10
C LEU A 138 -4.90 -5.67 -12.09
N THR A 139 -5.58 -6.65 -12.68
CA THR A 139 -6.69 -6.41 -13.62
C THR A 139 -7.92 -5.80 -12.95
N GLU A 140 -8.11 -6.04 -11.66
CA GLU A 140 -9.17 -5.40 -10.86
C GLU A 140 -8.79 -3.98 -10.41
N PHE A 141 -7.54 -3.76 -10.03
CA PHE A 141 -7.07 -2.49 -9.49
C PHE A 141 -6.88 -1.41 -10.56
N VAL A 142 -6.21 -1.72 -11.67
CA VAL A 142 -5.83 -0.73 -12.69
C VAL A 142 -7.03 0.04 -13.27
N PRO A 143 -8.18 -0.59 -13.59
CA PRO A 143 -9.34 0.14 -14.11
C PRO A 143 -9.97 1.15 -13.13
N ARG A 144 -9.58 1.12 -11.85
CA ARG A 144 -10.06 2.04 -10.81
C ARG A 144 -9.19 3.30 -10.68
N LEU A 145 -8.04 3.34 -11.35
CA LEU A 145 -7.09 4.43 -11.24
C LEU A 145 -7.48 5.65 -12.11
N PHE A 146 -7.17 6.83 -11.58
CA PHE A 146 -7.21 8.10 -12.32
C PHE A 146 -8.59 8.49 -12.91
N LYS A 147 -9.65 8.10 -12.22
CA LYS A 147 -11.04 8.46 -12.55
C LYS A 147 -11.48 9.74 -11.84
#